data_8dc2145175db91c9c823ec77abfa3fed
#
_entry.id   8dc2145175db91c9c823ec77abfa3fed
#
_cell.length_a   1.000
_cell.length_b   1.000
_cell.length_c   1.000
_cell.angle_alpha   90.00
_cell.angle_beta   90.00
_cell.angle_gamma   90.00
#
_symmetry.space_group_name_H-M   'P 1'
#
loop_
_entity.id
_entity.type
_entity.pdbx_description
1 polymer ?
#
loop_
_entity_poly.entity_id
_entity_poly.type
_entity_poly.pdbx_seq_one_letter_code
_entity_poly.pdbx_strand_id
1 'polypeptide(L)'
;MADFILKCSLFKEDGIIPARYTCDGENINPLLEIRGVPKEAKSLVLIMDDPDATNGKVWDHWILWNINPKTQYISEDSLPLDAVVGMNSWGSARYGGPCPPHGTVPHRYMFKLYALDVVLDFPSDTKKQELERAIESHVIARTDLMGKYGR
;
A
#
# COMPACT_ATOMS: atom_id res chain seq x y z
N MET A 1 -12.46 -20.03 -9.72
CA MET A 1 -12.43 -18.65 -9.16
C MET A 1 -11.09 -18.02 -9.44
N ALA A 2 -11.11 -16.74 -9.84
CA ALA A 2 -9.86 -16.02 -10.03
C ALA A 2 -9.23 -15.68 -8.68
N ASP A 3 -7.92 -15.80 -8.60
CA ASP A 3 -7.20 -15.43 -7.40
C ASP A 3 -7.14 -13.88 -7.25
N PHE A 4 -7.23 -13.43 -6.03
CA PHE A 4 -7.04 -12.01 -5.69
C PHE A 4 -5.55 -11.71 -5.73
N ILE A 5 -5.13 -10.82 -6.64
CA ILE A 5 -3.70 -10.57 -6.92
C ILE A 5 -3.42 -9.08 -6.97
N LEU A 6 -2.31 -8.68 -6.35
CA LEU A 6 -1.71 -7.35 -6.46
C LEU A 6 -0.32 -7.52 -7.09
N LYS A 7 -0.05 -6.78 -8.17
CA LYS A 7 1.26 -6.84 -8.82
C LYS A 7 1.66 -5.51 -9.44
N CYS A 8 2.94 -5.40 -9.78
CA CYS A 8 3.51 -4.24 -10.45
C CYS A 8 4.31 -4.73 -11.65
N SER A 9 4.16 -4.07 -12.80
CA SER A 9 4.93 -4.43 -14.00
C SER A 9 6.40 -4.00 -13.92
N LEU A 10 6.75 -3.14 -12.96
CA LEU A 10 8.06 -2.51 -12.86
C LEU A 10 9.00 -3.23 -11.88
N PHE A 11 8.47 -4.08 -11.02
CA PHE A 11 9.23 -5.00 -10.18
C PHE A 11 8.38 -6.21 -9.85
N LYS A 12 9.04 -7.35 -9.69
CA LYS A 12 8.39 -8.61 -9.33
C LYS A 12 8.35 -8.76 -7.82
N GLU A 13 7.53 -9.70 -7.34
CA GLU A 13 7.59 -10.15 -5.95
C GLU A 13 9.04 -10.43 -5.55
N ASP A 14 9.48 -9.86 -4.42
CA ASP A 14 10.86 -9.96 -3.91
C ASP A 14 11.90 -9.23 -4.77
N GLY A 15 11.46 -8.46 -5.75
CA GLY A 15 12.35 -7.71 -6.64
C GLY A 15 12.69 -6.32 -6.10
N ILE A 16 13.50 -5.59 -6.85
CA ILE A 16 13.97 -4.27 -6.46
C ILE A 16 13.00 -3.20 -6.96
N ILE A 17 12.55 -2.33 -6.05
CA ILE A 17 11.72 -1.18 -6.39
C ILE A 17 12.60 -0.16 -7.12
N PRO A 18 12.22 0.30 -8.32
CA PRO A 18 13.01 1.32 -9.03
C PRO A 18 13.15 2.61 -8.23
N ALA A 19 14.31 3.24 -8.32
CA ALA A 19 14.64 4.47 -7.58
C ALA A 19 13.64 5.60 -7.82
N ARG A 20 12.98 5.64 -8.96
CA ARG A 20 11.96 6.62 -9.30
C ARG A 20 10.86 6.73 -8.24
N TYR A 21 10.50 5.61 -7.60
CA TYR A 21 9.42 5.52 -6.61
C TYR A 21 9.90 5.66 -5.18
N THR A 22 11.13 6.11 -5.00
CA THR A 22 11.80 6.24 -3.71
C THR A 22 12.27 7.68 -3.48
N CYS A 23 12.82 7.96 -2.29
CA CYS A 23 13.38 9.27 -1.98
C CYS A 23 14.62 9.62 -2.82
N ASP A 24 15.20 8.66 -3.52
CA ASP A 24 16.33 8.89 -4.42
C ASP A 24 15.88 9.32 -5.83
N GLY A 25 14.60 9.31 -6.11
CA GLY A 25 14.03 9.71 -7.39
C GLY A 25 12.86 10.67 -7.21
N GLU A 26 11.85 10.53 -8.06
CA GLU A 26 10.67 11.40 -8.05
C GLU A 26 9.80 11.20 -6.81
N ASN A 27 9.93 10.08 -6.14
CA ASN A 27 9.20 9.75 -4.92
C ASN A 27 7.68 9.74 -5.12
N ILE A 28 7.25 9.11 -6.19
CA ILE A 28 5.85 8.97 -6.57
C ILE A 28 5.41 7.52 -6.45
N ASN A 29 4.11 7.28 -6.29
CA ASN A 29 3.61 5.92 -6.18
C ASN A 29 3.72 5.18 -7.53
N PRO A 30 4.09 3.89 -7.49
CA PRO A 30 4.20 3.09 -8.71
C PRO A 30 2.82 2.70 -9.25
N LEU A 31 2.80 2.32 -10.52
CA LEU A 31 1.63 1.68 -11.13
C LEU A 31 1.43 0.30 -10.50
N LEU A 32 0.24 0.07 -9.95
CA LEU A 32 -0.15 -1.22 -9.38
C LEU A 32 -1.32 -1.80 -10.17
N GLU A 33 -1.33 -3.11 -10.33
CA GLU A 33 -2.41 -3.84 -10.99
C GLU A 33 -3.13 -4.70 -9.97
N ILE A 34 -4.47 -4.67 -10.02
CA ILE A 34 -5.34 -5.42 -9.11
C ILE A 34 -6.19 -6.37 -9.94
N ARG A 35 -6.21 -7.65 -9.59
CA ARG A 35 -7.01 -8.68 -10.25
C ARG A 35 -7.72 -9.56 -9.26
N GLY A 36 -8.84 -10.12 -9.68
CA GLY A 36 -9.55 -11.16 -8.93
C GLY A 36 -10.23 -10.66 -7.65
N VAL A 37 -10.66 -9.39 -7.62
CA VAL A 37 -11.39 -8.86 -6.47
C VAL A 37 -12.66 -9.67 -6.26
N PRO A 38 -12.94 -10.15 -5.02
CA PRO A 38 -14.18 -10.87 -4.75
C PRO A 38 -15.42 -10.03 -5.07
N LYS A 39 -16.45 -10.68 -5.60
CA LYS A 39 -17.71 -10.02 -5.97
C LYS A 39 -18.38 -9.32 -4.79
N GLU A 40 -18.20 -9.87 -3.60
CA GLU A 40 -18.81 -9.38 -2.36
C GLU A 40 -18.11 -8.14 -1.83
N ALA A 41 -16.94 -7.78 -2.38
CA ALA A 41 -16.18 -6.63 -1.91
C ALA A 41 -16.94 -5.34 -2.15
N LYS A 42 -17.03 -4.51 -1.12
CA LYS A 42 -17.64 -3.18 -1.17
C LYS A 42 -16.60 -2.08 -1.26
N SER A 43 -15.38 -2.36 -0.78
CA SER A 43 -14.25 -1.44 -0.89
C SER A 43 -12.95 -2.20 -0.73
N LEU A 44 -11.85 -1.54 -1.13
CA LEU A 44 -10.50 -2.06 -0.93
C LEU A 44 -9.70 -1.12 -0.04
N VAL A 45 -8.73 -1.69 0.68
CA VAL A 45 -7.75 -0.97 1.49
C VAL A 45 -6.37 -1.36 1.02
N LEU A 46 -5.49 -0.38 0.81
CA LEU A 46 -4.08 -0.60 0.49
C LEU A 46 -3.21 -0.01 1.59
N ILE A 47 -2.30 -0.81 2.13
CA ILE A 47 -1.34 -0.37 3.13
C ILE A 47 0.06 -0.75 2.63
N MET A 48 0.93 0.25 2.49
CA MET A 48 2.34 0.03 2.19
C MET A 48 3.15 0.35 3.44
N ASP A 49 3.89 -0.63 3.96
CA ASP A 49 4.71 -0.43 5.15
C ASP A 49 6.07 -1.14 5.04
N ASP A 50 6.98 -0.74 5.93
CA ASP A 50 8.34 -1.26 6.03
C ASP A 50 8.52 -1.92 7.41
N PRO A 51 8.52 -3.27 7.47
CA PRO A 51 8.74 -3.97 8.74
C PRO A 51 10.21 -3.97 9.18
N ASP A 52 11.12 -3.52 8.35
CA ASP A 52 12.56 -3.51 8.61
C ASP A 52 13.10 -2.14 9.03
N ALA A 53 12.22 -1.21 9.36
CA ALA A 53 12.61 0.15 9.76
C ALA A 53 13.57 0.12 10.96
N THR A 54 14.55 1.03 10.94
CA THR A 54 15.69 1.01 11.86
C THR A 54 15.35 1.27 13.33
N ASN A 55 14.18 1.85 13.60
CA ASN A 55 13.73 2.10 14.98
C ASN A 55 13.07 0.88 15.65
N GLY A 56 13.09 -0.29 14.99
CA GLY A 56 12.44 -1.50 15.48
C GLY A 56 10.93 -1.50 15.38
N LYS A 57 10.35 -0.47 14.77
CA LYS A 57 8.90 -0.36 14.55
C LYS A 57 8.60 -0.40 13.06
N VAL A 58 7.39 -0.82 12.71
CA VAL A 58 6.94 -0.78 11.33
C VAL A 58 6.74 0.70 10.92
N TRP A 59 7.29 1.08 9.77
CA TRP A 59 7.14 2.43 9.24
C TRP A 59 6.08 2.42 8.15
N ASP A 60 5.06 3.27 8.28
CA ASP A 60 3.93 3.34 7.35
C ASP A 60 4.23 4.33 6.24
N HIS A 61 4.21 3.84 5.00
CA HIS A 61 4.56 4.63 3.82
C HIS A 61 3.35 5.19 3.09
N TRP A 62 2.27 4.42 2.98
CA TRP A 62 1.11 4.80 2.17
C TRP A 62 -0.12 4.04 2.64
N ILE A 63 -1.21 4.76 2.87
CA ILE A 63 -2.44 4.17 3.40
C ILE A 63 -3.62 4.72 2.61
N LEU A 64 -4.39 3.82 1.99
CA LEU A 64 -5.58 4.15 1.23
C LEU A 64 -6.75 3.28 1.66
N TRP A 65 -7.94 3.86 1.70
CA TRP A 65 -9.17 3.07 1.87
C TRP A 65 -10.29 3.61 1.00
N ASN A 66 -11.40 2.90 0.97
CA ASN A 66 -12.52 3.18 0.09
C ASN A 66 -12.13 3.19 -1.39
N ILE A 67 -11.15 2.36 -1.75
CA ILE A 67 -10.83 2.12 -3.15
C ILE A 67 -12.00 1.34 -3.76
N ASN A 68 -12.50 1.79 -4.91
CA ASN A 68 -13.59 1.11 -5.60
C ASN A 68 -13.17 -0.32 -5.94
N PRO A 69 -13.98 -1.33 -5.60
CA PRO A 69 -13.62 -2.74 -5.87
C PRO A 69 -13.50 -3.09 -7.35
N LYS A 70 -13.97 -2.23 -8.25
CA LYS A 70 -13.80 -2.39 -9.70
C LYS A 70 -12.47 -1.85 -10.22
N THR A 71 -11.66 -1.25 -9.35
CA THR A 71 -10.35 -0.70 -9.72
C THR A 71 -9.44 -1.82 -10.22
N GLN A 72 -8.91 -1.69 -11.43
CA GLN A 72 -7.96 -2.64 -12.01
C GLN A 72 -6.53 -2.14 -11.94
N TYR A 73 -6.34 -0.82 -11.90
CA TYR A 73 -5.02 -0.19 -11.84
C TYR A 73 -5.05 1.00 -10.90
N ILE A 74 -3.98 1.16 -10.14
CA ILE A 74 -3.65 2.42 -9.47
C ILE A 74 -2.53 3.01 -10.29
N SER A 75 -2.80 4.11 -10.99
CA SER A 75 -1.84 4.71 -11.91
C SER A 75 -0.66 5.33 -11.15
N GLU A 76 0.48 5.40 -11.83
CA GLU A 76 1.66 6.07 -11.32
C GLU A 76 1.35 7.54 -10.99
N ASP A 77 1.89 8.02 -9.86
CA ASP A 77 1.71 9.42 -9.40
C ASP A 77 0.24 9.84 -9.39
N SER A 78 -0.62 8.96 -8.91
CA SER A 78 -2.06 9.17 -8.93
C SER A 78 -2.75 8.41 -7.80
N LEU A 79 -3.97 8.79 -7.52
CA LEU A 79 -4.83 8.12 -6.54
C LEU A 79 -6.08 7.58 -7.25
N PRO A 80 -6.59 6.42 -6.80
CA PRO A 80 -7.87 5.94 -7.30
C PRO A 80 -8.98 6.95 -6.97
N LEU A 81 -9.95 7.08 -7.89
CA LEU A 81 -11.08 7.96 -7.68
C LEU A 81 -11.81 7.60 -6.38
N ASP A 82 -12.17 8.61 -5.60
CA ASP A 82 -12.90 8.51 -4.33
C ASP A 82 -12.14 7.79 -3.19
N ALA A 83 -10.93 7.32 -3.42
CA ALA A 83 -10.12 6.76 -2.35
C ALA A 83 -9.69 7.85 -1.36
N VAL A 84 -9.64 7.48 -0.08
CA VAL A 84 -9.17 8.37 0.99
C VAL A 84 -7.74 7.99 1.33
N VAL A 85 -6.87 8.99 1.49
CA VAL A 85 -5.47 8.79 1.88
C VAL A 85 -5.32 9.03 3.36
N GLY A 86 -4.76 8.03 4.08
CA GLY A 86 -4.51 8.17 5.51
C GLY A 86 -3.14 8.77 5.82
N MET A 87 -2.89 8.95 7.11
CA MET A 87 -1.66 9.55 7.63
C MET A 87 -0.52 8.53 7.61
N ASN A 88 0.57 8.84 6.91
CA ASN A 88 1.78 8.01 6.95
C ASN A 88 2.64 8.34 8.18
N SER A 89 3.74 7.61 8.36
CA SER A 89 4.61 7.80 9.54
C SER A 89 5.40 9.10 9.52
N TRP A 90 5.45 9.81 8.38
CA TRP A 90 6.01 11.18 8.32
C TRP A 90 5.00 12.25 8.74
N GLY A 91 3.77 11.86 9.04
CA GLY A 91 2.72 12.82 9.40
C GLY A 91 2.08 13.51 8.21
N SER A 92 2.07 12.87 7.06
CA SER A 92 1.47 13.38 5.82
C SER A 92 0.46 12.39 5.26
N ALA A 93 -0.61 12.90 4.66
CA ALA A 93 -1.61 12.09 3.99
C ALA A 93 -1.25 11.95 2.51
N ARG A 94 -0.20 11.19 2.24
CA ARG A 94 0.30 10.97 0.88
C ARG A 94 1.26 9.79 0.84
N TYR A 95 1.63 9.37 -0.38
CA TYR A 95 2.68 8.40 -0.60
C TYR A 95 4.03 8.95 -0.14
N GLY A 96 4.77 8.16 0.63
CA GLY A 96 6.18 8.38 0.92
C GLY A 96 6.94 7.13 0.55
N GLY A 97 7.88 7.22 -0.38
CA GLY A 97 8.58 6.05 -0.90
C GLY A 97 9.68 5.53 0.02
N PRO A 98 10.27 4.38 -0.35
CA PRO A 98 11.42 3.83 0.35
C PRO A 98 12.54 4.84 0.53
N CYS A 99 13.07 4.93 1.74
CA CYS A 99 14.18 5.82 2.07
C CYS A 99 15.03 5.21 3.20
N PRO A 100 15.58 4.00 3.01
CA PRO A 100 16.34 3.33 4.06
C PRO A 100 17.69 4.01 4.25
N PRO A 101 18.32 3.86 5.43
CA PRO A 101 19.65 4.39 5.66
C PRO A 101 20.68 3.80 4.69
N HIS A 102 21.66 4.60 4.30
CA HIS A 102 22.76 4.14 3.45
C HIS A 102 23.58 3.06 4.15
N GLY A 103 24.05 2.06 3.39
CA GLY A 103 24.95 1.03 3.88
C GLY A 103 24.30 -0.06 4.71
N THR A 104 22.98 -0.09 4.80
CA THR A 104 22.26 -1.18 5.49
C THR A 104 21.81 -2.24 4.50
N VAL A 105 21.41 -3.40 5.04
CA VAL A 105 20.76 -4.44 4.23
C VAL A 105 19.48 -3.86 3.64
N PRO A 106 19.12 -4.19 2.38
CA PRO A 106 17.87 -3.70 1.80
C PRO A 106 16.66 -4.01 2.66
N HIS A 107 15.77 -3.03 2.79
CA HIS A 107 14.51 -3.19 3.51
C HIS A 107 13.45 -3.80 2.60
N ARG A 108 12.51 -4.50 3.21
CA ARG A 108 11.32 -5.03 2.53
C ARG A 108 10.20 -4.00 2.64
N TYR A 109 9.53 -3.75 1.52
CA TYR A 109 8.37 -2.85 1.47
C TYR A 109 7.17 -3.69 1.08
N MET A 110 6.21 -3.79 2.02
CA MET A 110 5.04 -4.62 1.87
C MET A 110 3.87 -3.77 1.36
N PHE A 111 3.33 -4.14 0.21
CA PHE A 111 2.07 -3.57 -0.30
C PHE A 111 0.99 -4.58 0.04
N LYS A 112 0.11 -4.25 0.97
CA LYS A 112 -0.93 -5.14 1.48
C LYS A 112 -2.28 -4.62 1.00
N LEU A 113 -3.02 -5.47 0.27
CA LEU A 113 -4.32 -5.11 -0.27
C LEU A 113 -5.39 -5.99 0.37
N TYR A 114 -6.44 -5.34 0.89
CA TYR A 114 -7.54 -6.01 1.57
C TYR A 114 -8.84 -5.71 0.86
N ALA A 115 -9.67 -6.74 0.65
CA ALA A 115 -11.04 -6.57 0.18
C ALA A 115 -11.96 -6.62 1.39
N LEU A 116 -12.83 -5.62 1.51
CA LEU A 116 -13.72 -5.48 2.66
C LEU A 116 -15.18 -5.63 2.25
N ASP A 117 -16.01 -6.10 3.19
CA ASP A 117 -17.45 -6.16 3.04
C ASP A 117 -18.18 -4.88 3.46
N VAL A 118 -17.44 -3.81 3.73
CA VAL A 118 -17.97 -2.50 4.13
C VAL A 118 -17.23 -1.38 3.43
N VAL A 119 -17.84 -0.19 3.44
CA VAL A 119 -17.19 1.07 3.12
C VAL A 119 -16.88 1.75 4.46
N LEU A 120 -15.73 2.41 4.56
CA LEU A 120 -15.28 3.02 5.81
C LEU A 120 -15.59 4.51 5.83
N ASP A 121 -15.84 5.04 7.04
CA ASP A 121 -16.12 6.46 7.25
C ASP A 121 -15.09 7.03 8.22
N PHE A 122 -13.87 7.21 7.74
CA PHE A 122 -12.76 7.78 8.51
C PHE A 122 -12.22 9.04 7.84
N PRO A 123 -11.80 10.03 8.64
CA PRO A 123 -11.15 11.22 8.09
C PRO A 123 -9.74 10.89 7.57
N SER A 124 -9.23 11.76 6.67
CA SER A 124 -7.94 11.57 5.99
C SER A 124 -6.71 11.60 6.90
N ASP A 125 -6.85 11.98 8.15
CA ASP A 125 -5.75 11.94 9.12
C ASP A 125 -5.70 10.65 9.94
N THR A 126 -6.56 9.67 9.61
CA THR A 126 -6.57 8.38 10.29
C THR A 126 -5.28 7.60 10.01
N LYS A 127 -4.70 7.03 11.06
CA LYS A 127 -3.47 6.26 10.99
C LYS A 127 -3.75 4.78 10.78
N LYS A 128 -2.74 4.06 10.32
CA LYS A 128 -2.83 2.62 10.05
C LYS A 128 -3.39 1.83 11.22
N GLN A 129 -2.97 2.14 12.44
CA GLN A 129 -3.37 1.38 13.63
C GLN A 129 -4.89 1.40 13.86
N GLU A 130 -5.51 2.57 13.69
CA GLU A 130 -6.97 2.69 13.79
C GLU A 130 -7.67 1.97 12.66
N LEU A 131 -7.14 2.11 11.45
CA LEU A 131 -7.66 1.46 10.25
C LEU A 131 -7.63 -0.06 10.40
N GLU A 132 -6.50 -0.62 10.80
CA GLU A 132 -6.34 -2.07 10.96
C GLU A 132 -7.32 -2.63 12.00
N ARG A 133 -7.54 -1.90 13.08
CA ARG A 133 -8.51 -2.29 14.11
C ARG A 133 -9.94 -2.31 13.56
N ALA A 134 -10.27 -1.30 12.76
CA ALA A 134 -11.63 -1.17 12.20
C ALA A 134 -11.93 -2.23 11.15
N ILE A 135 -10.95 -2.66 10.36
CA ILE A 135 -11.18 -3.60 9.27
C ILE A 135 -11.09 -5.07 9.70
N GLU A 136 -10.60 -5.37 10.89
CA GLU A 136 -10.28 -6.72 11.35
C GLU A 136 -11.41 -7.73 11.11
N SER A 137 -12.65 -7.37 11.38
CA SER A 137 -13.81 -8.26 11.20
C SER A 137 -14.47 -8.13 9.83
N HIS A 138 -13.94 -7.31 8.93
CA HIS A 138 -14.54 -6.99 7.65
C HIS A 138 -13.72 -7.43 6.44
N VAL A 139 -12.54 -8.01 6.66
CA VAL A 139 -11.69 -8.49 5.57
C VAL A 139 -12.24 -9.81 5.03
N ILE A 140 -12.60 -9.83 3.75
CA ILE A 140 -13.09 -11.05 3.08
C ILE A 140 -12.03 -11.70 2.21
N ALA A 141 -10.98 -10.97 1.84
CA ALA A 141 -9.82 -11.50 1.12
C ALA A 141 -8.65 -10.54 1.28
N ARG A 142 -7.44 -11.06 1.16
CA ARG A 142 -6.23 -10.25 1.18
C ARG A 142 -5.21 -10.79 0.20
N THR A 143 -4.35 -9.89 -0.29
CA THR A 143 -3.18 -10.23 -1.10
C THR A 143 -2.10 -9.22 -0.80
N ASP A 144 -0.85 -9.55 -1.08
CA ASP A 144 0.25 -8.62 -0.90
C ASP A 144 1.28 -8.76 -2.01
N LEU A 145 2.12 -7.74 -2.11
CA LEU A 145 3.26 -7.66 -3.02
C LEU A 145 4.41 -7.09 -2.22
N MET A 146 5.56 -7.72 -2.28
CA MET A 146 6.75 -7.24 -1.58
C MET A 146 7.83 -6.84 -2.57
N GLY A 147 8.37 -5.63 -2.39
CA GLY A 147 9.55 -5.17 -3.10
C GLY A 147 10.63 -4.77 -2.11
N LYS A 148 11.88 -4.77 -2.57
CA LYS A 148 13.05 -4.41 -1.75
C LYS A 148 13.68 -3.14 -2.27
N TYR A 149 14.32 -2.41 -1.37
CA TYR A 149 15.14 -1.26 -1.75
C TYR A 149 16.23 -1.03 -0.71
N GLY A 150 17.44 -0.74 -1.18
CA GLY A 150 18.59 -0.40 -0.35
C GLY A 150 19.40 0.72 -0.99
N ARG A 151 20.24 1.37 -0.21
CA ARG A 151 21.06 2.47 -0.69
C ARG A 151 22.52 2.29 -0.34
#